data_338cca694e01d1b597217e851f5a42dd
#
_entry.id   338cca694e01d1b597217e851f5a42dd
#
_cell.length_a   1.000
_cell.length_b   1.000
_cell.length_c   1.000
_cell.angle_alpha   90.00
_cell.angle_beta   90.00
_cell.angle_gamma   90.00
#
_symmetry.space_group_name_H-M   'P 1'
#
loop_
_entity.id
_entity.type
_entity.pdbx_description
1 polymer ?
#
loop_
_entity_poly.entity_id
_entity_poly.type
_entity_poly.pdbx_seq_one_letter_code
_entity_poly.pdbx_strand_id
1 'polypeptide(L)'
;MAHIITRRGALGIGAGALAAAAGGAGAAAQQIQAASAEMPRLPIESGAALRVIRPTRFVEPDEVIFRENTAKFAQATGVQVRVDFVGWEDIRSQTAVTANTGAGPDVVVGWADDPHIYADKIVEVSDIAEYLGKKYGGWMFLGEKYGKRARTNDWISIPLGGSVGPLVYRVSAVKEAGFDSIPEDHAGFLRLCQAMKRNNKPPGFALGNAVGDGNGTANWLTWSHGGYLVDEDGKVSINSRETVEALGYLKELYPTFVPGTLSWLDPSNNRAYASQECWMTPNGVSLYFAMKNDPATRHIADDTNHAPLPRGRAQGIPQSATVLNAMVFRHTRFPNAAKQYLAFMMEAEQYDRWLSGCLGYWSHPLKAYSGSAVWDTDPKLQVFREGMNHPFWSGYKGPITQASGTVAAEYILVQMYASVAAGQNTPEAAAREAERRARRYFR
;
A
#
# COMPACT_ATOMS: atom_id res chain seq x y z
N MET A 1 64.14 -11.42 -14.11
CA MET A 1 64.69 -11.57 -12.74
C MET A 1 63.56 -11.41 -11.77
N ALA A 2 63.31 -12.47 -11.03
CA ALA A 2 62.32 -12.59 -9.97
C ALA A 2 62.72 -11.74 -8.75
N HIS A 3 61.76 -11.28 -7.96
CA HIS A 3 61.70 -11.56 -6.52
C HIS A 3 60.32 -11.18 -5.91
N ILE A 4 59.72 -12.20 -5.39
CA ILE A 4 58.70 -12.30 -4.36
C ILE A 4 59.28 -11.89 -3.01
N ILE A 5 58.47 -11.35 -2.06
CA ILE A 5 58.47 -11.56 -0.58
C ILE A 5 57.35 -10.69 0.01
N THR A 6 56.28 -11.22 0.48
CA THR A 6 55.70 -11.80 1.73
C THR A 6 55.84 -11.01 3.04
N ARG A 7 54.66 -10.76 3.63
CA ARG A 7 54.23 -10.93 5.02
C ARG A 7 54.67 -10.06 6.19
N ARG A 8 53.65 -9.61 6.92
CA ARG A 8 53.44 -9.54 8.39
C ARG A 8 54.24 -8.53 9.23
N GLY A 9 53.51 -7.83 10.07
CA GLY A 9 53.99 -7.20 11.32
C GLY A 9 52.89 -6.40 12.01
N ALA A 10 52.53 -6.86 13.20
CA ALA A 10 51.49 -6.36 14.07
C ALA A 10 52.04 -5.37 15.12
N LEU A 11 51.07 -4.70 15.80
CA LEU A 11 51.13 -4.09 17.12
C LEU A 11 51.87 -2.73 17.31
N GLY A 12 51.13 -1.79 17.87
CA GLY A 12 51.61 -0.59 18.53
C GLY A 12 50.52 0.19 19.20
N ILE A 13 50.38 -0.03 20.51
CA ILE A 13 49.51 0.69 21.45
C ILE A 13 50.07 2.09 21.66
N GLY A 14 49.21 3.12 21.67
CA GLY A 14 49.61 4.46 22.12
C GLY A 14 48.38 5.26 22.57
N ALA A 15 48.31 5.47 23.88
CA ALA A 15 47.25 6.23 24.56
C ALA A 15 47.44 7.74 24.45
N GLY A 16 46.38 8.48 24.47
CA GLY A 16 46.26 9.78 25.15
C GLY A 16 46.11 11.01 24.28
N ALA A 17 44.90 11.60 24.25
CA ALA A 17 44.65 12.95 24.76
C ALA A 17 43.17 13.34 24.51
N LEU A 18 42.52 13.76 25.59
CA LEU A 18 41.21 14.41 25.56
C LEU A 18 41.29 15.75 24.80
N ALA A 19 40.36 15.95 23.87
CA ALA A 19 39.90 17.28 23.52
C ALA A 19 38.37 17.26 23.45
N ALA A 20 37.75 17.91 24.42
CA ALA A 20 36.34 18.19 24.42
C ALA A 20 36.04 19.21 23.32
N ALA A 21 35.18 18.85 22.37
CA ALA A 21 34.56 19.78 21.44
C ALA A 21 33.05 19.56 21.47
N ALA A 22 32.39 20.66 21.64
CA ALA A 22 30.95 20.82 21.88
C ALA A 22 30.07 20.20 20.81
N GLY A 23 29.03 19.63 21.29
CA GLY A 23 27.68 19.46 20.82
C GLY A 23 27.30 19.68 19.36
N GLY A 24 27.15 18.60 18.68
CA GLY A 24 26.24 18.40 17.56
C GLY A 24 25.75 16.98 17.67
N ALA A 25 24.61 16.77 18.33
CA ALA A 25 23.91 15.51 18.28
C ALA A 25 23.33 15.33 16.87
N GLY A 26 24.17 14.93 15.92
CA GLY A 26 23.74 14.29 14.71
C GLY A 26 23.06 13.01 15.13
N ALA A 27 21.74 12.91 14.97
CA ALA A 27 21.04 11.65 15.07
C ALA A 27 21.74 10.66 14.14
N ALA A 28 22.44 9.68 14.72
CA ALA A 28 23.01 8.60 13.95
C ALA A 28 21.84 7.94 13.23
N ALA A 29 21.88 7.95 11.89
CA ALA A 29 20.88 7.26 11.08
C ALA A 29 20.78 5.83 11.60
N GLN A 30 19.61 5.47 12.09
CA GLN A 30 19.37 4.16 12.66
C GLN A 30 19.48 3.16 11.52
N GLN A 31 20.54 2.34 11.52
CA GLN A 31 20.75 1.35 10.48
C GLN A 31 19.68 0.25 10.60
N ILE A 32 19.09 -0.13 9.45
CA ILE A 32 18.18 -1.26 9.39
C ILE A 32 18.89 -2.51 9.94
N GLN A 33 18.33 -3.06 11.01
CA GLN A 33 18.91 -4.25 11.64
C GLN A 33 18.59 -5.50 10.81
N ALA A 34 19.61 -6.13 10.25
CA ALA A 34 19.49 -7.37 9.50
C ALA A 34 20.15 -8.51 10.30
N ALA A 35 19.39 -9.60 10.48
CA ALA A 35 19.95 -10.84 11.03
C ALA A 35 20.77 -11.59 9.97
N SER A 36 21.67 -12.47 10.41
CA SER A 36 22.36 -13.38 9.51
C SER A 36 21.36 -14.36 8.88
N ALA A 37 21.23 -14.34 7.57
CA ALA A 37 20.43 -15.29 6.80
C ALA A 37 21.18 -15.59 5.49
N GLU A 38 21.14 -16.85 5.09
CA GLU A 38 21.78 -17.29 3.85
C GLU A 38 20.76 -17.18 2.71
N MET A 39 21.14 -16.48 1.63
CA MET A 39 20.34 -16.37 0.42
C MET A 39 20.19 -17.75 -0.23
N PRO A 40 18.99 -18.16 -0.66
CA PRO A 40 18.78 -19.41 -1.38
C PRO A 40 19.67 -19.51 -2.62
N ARG A 41 20.12 -20.72 -2.93
CA ARG A 41 20.90 -20.98 -4.17
C ARG A 41 19.95 -20.93 -5.38
N LEU A 42 20.01 -19.84 -6.11
CA LEU A 42 19.20 -19.58 -7.30
C LEU A 42 20.14 -19.30 -8.48
N PRO A 43 20.73 -20.32 -9.13
CA PRO A 43 21.61 -20.10 -10.27
C PRO A 43 20.87 -19.37 -11.37
N ILE A 44 21.39 -18.22 -11.79
CA ILE A 44 20.81 -17.41 -12.87
C ILE A 44 20.90 -18.21 -14.16
N GLU A 45 19.80 -18.27 -14.87
CA GLU A 45 19.70 -18.99 -16.15
C GLU A 45 20.55 -18.28 -17.23
N SER A 46 21.18 -19.05 -18.10
CA SER A 46 21.99 -18.51 -19.18
C SER A 46 21.16 -17.65 -20.13
N GLY A 47 21.66 -16.44 -20.42
CA GLY A 47 20.98 -15.49 -21.29
C GLY A 47 19.73 -14.86 -20.65
N ALA A 48 19.67 -14.84 -19.30
CA ALA A 48 18.53 -14.26 -18.58
C ALA A 48 18.33 -12.78 -18.94
N ALA A 49 17.09 -12.47 -19.29
CA ALA A 49 16.59 -11.11 -19.49
C ALA A 49 15.15 -11.04 -19.02
N LEU A 50 14.83 -10.05 -18.21
CA LEU A 50 13.53 -9.91 -17.55
C LEU A 50 12.74 -8.73 -18.09
N ARG A 51 11.45 -8.94 -18.27
CA ARG A 51 10.48 -7.87 -18.46
C ARG A 51 9.60 -7.75 -17.23
N VAL A 52 9.54 -6.56 -16.67
CA VAL A 52 8.77 -6.22 -15.46
C VAL A 52 7.75 -5.15 -15.82
N ILE A 53 6.50 -5.30 -15.40
CA ILE A 53 5.53 -4.21 -15.41
C ILE A 53 5.12 -3.84 -13.98
N ARG A 54 4.87 -2.57 -13.75
CA ARG A 54 4.39 -2.05 -12.48
C ARG A 54 3.54 -0.79 -12.66
N PRO A 55 2.74 -0.39 -11.64
CA PRO A 55 2.01 0.86 -11.67
C PRO A 55 2.92 2.08 -11.82
N THR A 56 2.45 3.10 -12.54
CA THR A 56 3.09 4.40 -12.61
C THR A 56 3.10 5.11 -11.25
N ARG A 57 4.01 6.07 -11.07
CA ARG A 57 4.26 6.77 -9.81
C ARG A 57 3.19 7.81 -9.45
N PHE A 58 2.99 8.01 -8.15
CA PHE A 58 2.41 9.22 -7.57
C PHE A 58 3.46 10.15 -6.95
N VAL A 59 4.62 9.60 -6.58
CA VAL A 59 5.78 10.36 -6.10
C VAL A 59 6.96 10.07 -7.01
N GLU A 60 7.66 11.12 -7.47
CA GLU A 60 8.72 10.97 -8.47
C GLU A 60 9.82 10.00 -8.07
N PRO A 61 10.34 9.99 -6.82
CA PRO A 61 11.39 9.08 -6.41
C PRO A 61 11.01 7.60 -6.50
N ASP A 62 9.72 7.27 -6.50
CA ASP A 62 9.24 5.88 -6.65
C ASP A 62 9.73 5.26 -7.97
N GLU A 63 9.60 5.97 -9.07
CA GLU A 63 10.09 5.49 -10.36
C GLU A 63 11.61 5.61 -10.49
N VAL A 64 12.17 6.75 -10.10
CA VAL A 64 13.61 7.04 -10.27
C VAL A 64 14.45 6.02 -9.51
N ILE A 65 14.17 5.84 -8.22
CA ILE A 65 14.96 4.92 -7.36
C ILE A 65 14.72 3.47 -7.76
N PHE A 66 13.50 3.11 -8.15
CA PHE A 66 13.21 1.76 -8.64
C PHE A 66 14.04 1.42 -9.90
N ARG A 67 14.15 2.35 -10.86
CA ARG A 67 14.98 2.19 -12.07
C ARG A 67 16.47 2.12 -11.72
N GLU A 68 16.95 2.95 -10.81
CA GLU A 68 18.35 2.93 -10.36
C GLU A 68 18.71 1.61 -9.66
N ASN A 69 17.84 1.10 -8.78
CA ASN A 69 18.03 -0.20 -8.15
C ASN A 69 18.00 -1.34 -9.19
N THR A 70 17.13 -1.25 -10.19
CA THR A 70 17.10 -2.19 -11.31
C THR A 70 18.43 -2.17 -12.10
N ALA A 71 18.98 -0.99 -12.36
CA ALA A 71 20.27 -0.85 -13.05
C ALA A 71 21.43 -1.43 -12.22
N LYS A 72 21.42 -1.24 -10.89
CA LYS A 72 22.39 -1.87 -9.98
C LYS A 72 22.31 -3.39 -10.02
N PHE A 73 21.11 -3.96 -10.05
CA PHE A 73 20.93 -5.41 -10.22
C PHE A 73 21.51 -5.90 -11.54
N ALA A 74 21.21 -5.22 -12.65
CA ALA A 74 21.74 -5.56 -13.97
C ALA A 74 23.28 -5.49 -13.99
N GLN A 75 23.86 -4.48 -13.37
CA GLN A 75 25.32 -4.33 -13.25
C GLN A 75 25.96 -5.45 -12.42
N ALA A 76 25.33 -5.84 -11.31
CA ALA A 76 25.86 -6.87 -10.41
C ALA A 76 25.77 -8.29 -10.98
N THR A 77 24.75 -8.56 -11.80
CA THR A 77 24.41 -9.93 -12.25
C THR A 77 24.59 -10.17 -13.76
N GLY A 78 24.67 -9.11 -14.56
CA GLY A 78 24.63 -9.19 -16.03
C GLY A 78 23.23 -9.40 -16.62
N VAL A 79 22.19 -9.57 -15.78
CA VAL A 79 20.81 -9.76 -16.23
C VAL A 79 20.21 -8.43 -16.68
N GLN A 80 19.79 -8.37 -17.94
CA GLN A 80 19.07 -7.20 -18.44
C GLN A 80 17.63 -7.19 -17.92
N VAL A 81 17.19 -6.08 -17.33
CA VAL A 81 15.83 -5.93 -16.81
C VAL A 81 15.19 -4.70 -17.42
N ARG A 82 14.11 -4.91 -18.18
CA ARG A 82 13.25 -3.84 -18.70
C ARG A 82 12.07 -3.64 -17.77
N VAL A 83 11.87 -2.42 -17.26
CA VAL A 83 10.73 -2.04 -16.44
C VAL A 83 9.82 -1.10 -17.21
N ASP A 84 8.58 -1.53 -17.45
CA ASP A 84 7.52 -0.73 -18.05
C ASP A 84 6.56 -0.25 -16.94
N PHE A 85 6.29 1.07 -16.90
CA PHE A 85 5.33 1.68 -15.97
C PHE A 85 4.01 1.91 -16.71
N VAL A 86 2.92 1.45 -16.12
CA VAL A 86 1.57 1.51 -16.73
C VAL A 86 0.57 2.17 -15.79
N GLY A 87 -0.56 2.63 -16.32
CA GLY A 87 -1.61 3.26 -15.51
C GLY A 87 -2.11 2.36 -14.38
N TRP A 88 -2.58 2.95 -13.30
CA TRP A 88 -3.07 2.22 -12.12
C TRP A 88 -4.24 1.29 -12.47
N GLU A 89 -5.16 1.78 -13.26
CA GLU A 89 -6.32 1.01 -13.71
C GLU A 89 -5.94 -0.06 -14.74
N ASP A 90 -4.87 0.17 -15.51
CA ASP A 90 -4.43 -0.71 -16.60
C ASP A 90 -3.67 -1.96 -16.09
N ILE A 91 -3.09 -1.89 -14.89
CA ILE A 91 -2.29 -3.00 -14.33
C ILE A 91 -3.10 -4.31 -14.27
N ARG A 92 -4.37 -4.24 -13.87
CA ARG A 92 -5.23 -5.43 -13.75
C ARG A 92 -5.55 -6.05 -15.11
N SER A 93 -5.85 -5.24 -16.10
CA SER A 93 -6.11 -5.73 -17.46
C SER A 93 -4.87 -6.37 -18.07
N GLN A 94 -3.70 -5.77 -17.90
CA GLN A 94 -2.43 -6.33 -18.39
C GLN A 94 -2.03 -7.60 -17.62
N THR A 95 -2.27 -7.66 -16.31
CA THR A 95 -2.06 -8.88 -15.50
C THR A 95 -2.96 -10.01 -15.99
N ALA A 96 -4.24 -9.72 -16.24
CA ALA A 96 -5.20 -10.69 -16.77
C ALA A 96 -4.78 -11.22 -18.16
N VAL A 97 -4.35 -10.33 -19.05
CA VAL A 97 -3.83 -10.74 -20.37
C VAL A 97 -2.61 -11.64 -20.22
N THR A 98 -1.64 -11.26 -19.39
CA THR A 98 -0.43 -12.05 -19.12
C THR A 98 -0.78 -13.44 -18.58
N ALA A 99 -1.68 -13.52 -17.60
CA ALA A 99 -2.10 -14.78 -17.00
C ALA A 99 -2.85 -15.69 -17.98
N ASN A 100 -3.73 -15.13 -18.81
CA ASN A 100 -4.57 -15.90 -19.72
C ASN A 100 -3.83 -16.36 -20.99
N THR A 101 -2.90 -15.54 -21.49
CA THR A 101 -2.12 -15.88 -22.69
C THR A 101 -0.91 -16.76 -22.38
N GLY A 102 -0.42 -16.76 -21.13
CA GLY A 102 0.83 -17.40 -20.76
C GLY A 102 2.04 -16.77 -21.48
N ALA A 103 1.97 -15.46 -21.74
CA ALA A 103 3.02 -14.69 -22.43
C ALA A 103 3.01 -13.24 -21.94
N GLY A 104 4.14 -12.54 -22.09
CA GLY A 104 4.26 -11.13 -21.71
C GLY A 104 5.36 -10.90 -20.69
N PRO A 105 5.17 -10.02 -19.68
CA PRO A 105 6.17 -9.76 -18.66
C PRO A 105 6.43 -10.98 -17.77
N ASP A 106 7.69 -11.18 -17.39
CA ASP A 106 8.13 -12.23 -16.48
C ASP A 106 7.67 -11.95 -15.04
N VAL A 107 7.69 -10.67 -14.66
CA VAL A 107 7.28 -10.17 -13.35
C VAL A 107 6.21 -9.10 -13.52
N VAL A 108 5.14 -9.24 -12.77
CA VAL A 108 4.11 -8.20 -12.63
C VAL A 108 4.06 -7.75 -11.18
N VAL A 109 4.28 -6.47 -10.96
CA VAL A 109 3.99 -5.80 -9.69
C VAL A 109 2.55 -5.33 -9.79
N GLY A 110 1.64 -6.11 -9.23
CA GLY A 110 0.20 -5.88 -9.25
C GLY A 110 -0.34 -5.45 -7.89
N TRP A 111 -1.64 -5.57 -7.75
CA TRP A 111 -2.35 -5.14 -6.55
C TRP A 111 -2.49 -6.27 -5.52
N ALA A 112 -2.90 -5.91 -4.32
CA ALA A 112 -3.04 -6.78 -3.15
C ALA A 112 -3.61 -8.17 -3.45
N ASP A 113 -4.72 -8.23 -4.20
CA ASP A 113 -5.47 -9.46 -4.44
C ASP A 113 -5.02 -10.24 -5.69
N ASP A 114 -4.27 -9.61 -6.58
CA ASP A 114 -3.91 -10.19 -7.88
C ASP A 114 -3.20 -11.56 -7.76
N PRO A 115 -2.26 -11.78 -6.80
CA PRO A 115 -1.65 -13.10 -6.62
C PRO A 115 -2.66 -14.21 -6.33
N HIS A 116 -3.73 -13.89 -5.62
CA HIS A 116 -4.78 -14.86 -5.28
C HIS A 116 -5.73 -15.14 -6.45
N ILE A 117 -5.91 -14.16 -7.34
CA ILE A 117 -6.69 -14.35 -8.57
C ILE A 117 -5.95 -15.28 -9.54
N TYR A 118 -4.62 -15.16 -9.62
CA TYR A 118 -3.78 -15.88 -10.58
C TYR A 118 -2.84 -16.91 -9.95
N ALA A 119 -3.19 -17.45 -8.77
CA ALA A 119 -2.32 -18.32 -7.98
C ALA A 119 -1.84 -19.58 -8.71
N ASP A 120 -2.58 -20.07 -9.71
CA ASP A 120 -2.20 -21.21 -10.57
C ASP A 120 -1.30 -20.82 -11.74
N LYS A 121 -1.10 -19.53 -12.02
CA LYS A 121 -0.32 -18.98 -13.12
C LYS A 121 1.04 -18.43 -12.70
N ILE A 122 1.30 -18.37 -11.41
CA ILE A 122 2.51 -17.76 -10.85
C ILE A 122 3.40 -18.80 -10.16
N VAL A 123 4.67 -18.45 -10.04
CA VAL A 123 5.70 -19.27 -9.39
C VAL A 123 5.64 -19.07 -7.89
N GLU A 124 5.79 -20.13 -7.13
CA GLU A 124 6.00 -20.06 -5.69
C GLU A 124 7.36 -19.40 -5.38
N VAL A 125 7.37 -18.52 -4.39
CA VAL A 125 8.52 -17.69 -3.99
C VAL A 125 8.85 -17.83 -2.49
N SER A 126 8.45 -18.93 -1.86
CA SER A 126 8.66 -19.18 -0.43
C SER A 126 10.13 -19.11 -0.04
N ASP A 127 11.02 -19.60 -0.90
CA ASP A 127 12.46 -19.59 -0.69
C ASP A 127 13.00 -18.17 -0.40
N ILE A 128 12.69 -17.20 -1.26
CA ILE A 128 13.15 -15.81 -1.06
C ILE A 128 12.31 -15.06 -0.01
N ALA A 129 11.03 -15.36 0.13
CA ALA A 129 10.17 -14.74 1.14
C ALA A 129 10.58 -15.14 2.56
N GLU A 130 10.92 -16.40 2.79
CA GLU A 130 11.42 -16.90 4.08
C GLU A 130 12.83 -16.34 4.39
N TYR A 131 13.69 -16.26 3.38
CA TYR A 131 14.99 -15.60 3.51
C TYR A 131 14.84 -14.15 3.97
N LEU A 132 14.03 -13.36 3.27
CA LEU A 132 13.77 -11.95 3.61
C LEU A 132 13.12 -11.81 5.00
N GLY A 133 12.13 -12.65 5.30
CA GLY A 133 11.49 -12.66 6.62
C GLY A 133 12.48 -12.96 7.75
N LYS A 134 13.33 -13.99 7.59
CA LYS A 134 14.38 -14.32 8.55
C LYS A 134 15.40 -13.19 8.73
N LYS A 135 15.80 -12.58 7.64
CA LYS A 135 16.81 -11.51 7.63
C LYS A 135 16.31 -10.22 8.27
N TYR A 136 15.05 -9.87 8.02
CA TYR A 136 14.46 -8.58 8.41
C TYR A 136 13.40 -8.67 9.51
N GLY A 137 13.50 -9.66 10.39
CA GLY A 137 12.69 -9.75 11.62
C GLY A 137 11.24 -10.20 11.42
N GLY A 138 10.90 -10.74 10.26
CA GLY A 138 9.58 -11.21 9.87
C GLY A 138 8.80 -10.20 9.04
N TRP A 139 7.72 -10.69 8.45
CA TRP A 139 6.79 -9.89 7.66
C TRP A 139 5.77 -9.18 8.55
N MET A 140 5.33 -7.99 8.14
CA MET A 140 4.19 -7.32 8.71
C MET A 140 2.90 -8.08 8.38
N PHE A 141 1.85 -7.88 9.17
CA PHE A 141 0.60 -8.66 9.07
C PHE A 141 0.03 -8.70 7.64
N LEU A 142 -0.15 -7.55 6.99
CA LEU A 142 -0.70 -7.51 5.63
C LEU A 142 0.28 -8.02 4.56
N GLY A 143 1.58 -7.89 4.80
CA GLY A 143 2.61 -8.49 3.93
C GLY A 143 2.46 -10.01 3.92
N GLU A 144 2.37 -10.63 5.09
CA GLU A 144 2.15 -12.08 5.20
C GLU A 144 0.78 -12.50 4.64
N LYS A 145 -0.27 -11.74 4.97
CA LYS A 145 -1.64 -12.03 4.56
C LYS A 145 -1.84 -12.04 3.04
N TYR A 146 -1.24 -11.06 2.34
CA TYR A 146 -1.36 -10.93 0.88
C TYR A 146 -0.29 -11.70 0.11
N GLY A 147 0.87 -11.98 0.72
CA GLY A 147 1.95 -12.73 0.07
C GLY A 147 1.74 -14.23 0.06
N LYS A 148 1.07 -14.78 1.08
CA LYS A 148 0.83 -16.22 1.22
C LYS A 148 -0.48 -16.67 0.59
N ARG A 149 -0.46 -17.86 0.00
CA ARG A 149 -1.69 -18.55 -0.39
C ARG A 149 -2.54 -18.84 0.86
N ALA A 150 -3.82 -18.52 0.77
CA ALA A 150 -4.74 -18.71 1.89
C ALA A 150 -4.70 -20.15 2.46
N ARG A 151 -4.64 -20.26 3.77
CA ARG A 151 -4.63 -21.55 4.52
C ARG A 151 -3.41 -22.43 4.23
N THR A 152 -2.33 -21.88 3.66
CA THR A 152 -1.04 -22.56 3.47
C THR A 152 0.10 -21.69 3.98
N ASN A 153 1.33 -22.21 3.93
CA ASN A 153 2.54 -21.44 4.19
C ASN A 153 3.26 -21.00 2.91
N ASP A 154 2.71 -21.35 1.73
CA ASP A 154 3.32 -21.07 0.45
C ASP A 154 3.23 -19.59 0.10
N TRP A 155 4.36 -18.97 -0.17
CA TRP A 155 4.40 -17.62 -0.69
C TRP A 155 4.22 -17.61 -2.20
N ILE A 156 3.20 -16.89 -2.65
CA ILE A 156 2.83 -16.78 -4.06
C ILE A 156 3.20 -15.41 -4.66
N SER A 157 3.68 -14.49 -3.83
CA SER A 157 4.19 -13.19 -4.26
C SER A 157 5.11 -12.59 -3.20
N ILE A 158 5.88 -11.57 -3.60
CA ILE A 158 6.68 -10.75 -2.69
C ILE A 158 5.99 -9.39 -2.53
N PRO A 159 5.40 -9.10 -1.37
CA PRO A 159 4.88 -7.78 -1.07
C PRO A 159 6.02 -6.76 -1.02
N LEU A 160 5.94 -5.73 -1.85
CA LEU A 160 6.94 -4.66 -1.88
C LEU A 160 6.63 -3.51 -0.92
N GLY A 161 5.40 -3.42 -0.46
CA GLY A 161 4.91 -2.39 0.46
C GLY A 161 3.44 -2.10 0.26
N GLY A 162 2.87 -1.26 1.12
CA GLY A 162 1.46 -0.90 1.04
C GLY A 162 1.23 0.59 1.22
N SER A 163 0.46 1.19 0.32
CA SER A 163 -0.07 2.53 0.53
C SER A 163 -1.35 2.45 1.35
N VAL A 164 -1.34 3.05 2.53
CA VAL A 164 -2.51 3.15 3.40
C VAL A 164 -3.11 4.55 3.29
N GLY A 165 -4.42 4.65 3.42
CA GLY A 165 -5.16 5.89 3.25
C GLY A 165 -5.73 6.42 4.57
N PRO A 166 -4.92 6.95 5.51
CA PRO A 166 -5.45 7.72 6.61
C PRO A 166 -6.17 8.96 6.08
N LEU A 167 -6.91 9.65 6.94
CA LEU A 167 -7.43 10.97 6.60
C LEU A 167 -6.27 11.95 6.48
N VAL A 168 -6.21 12.62 5.33
CA VAL A 168 -5.39 13.79 5.05
C VAL A 168 -6.33 14.99 5.15
N TYR A 169 -6.03 15.95 6.01
CA TYR A 169 -6.93 17.08 6.26
C TYR A 169 -6.19 18.39 6.54
N ARG A 170 -6.86 19.50 6.27
CA ARG A 170 -6.39 20.83 6.61
C ARG A 170 -6.75 21.12 8.08
N VAL A 171 -5.74 21.36 8.90
CA VAL A 171 -5.92 21.65 10.34
C VAL A 171 -6.79 22.88 10.55
N SER A 172 -6.55 23.93 9.75
CA SER A 172 -7.35 25.16 9.79
C SER A 172 -8.83 24.92 9.52
N ALA A 173 -9.16 24.03 8.56
CA ALA A 173 -10.55 23.73 8.20
C ALA A 173 -11.30 22.97 9.32
N VAL A 174 -10.61 22.05 9.99
CA VAL A 174 -11.17 21.31 11.13
C VAL A 174 -11.42 22.24 12.32
N LYS A 175 -10.46 23.12 12.61
CA LYS A 175 -10.61 24.14 13.68
C LYS A 175 -11.74 25.13 13.40
N GLU A 176 -11.85 25.63 12.18
CA GLU A 176 -12.93 26.53 11.75
C GLU A 176 -14.30 25.85 11.82
N ALA A 177 -14.34 24.52 11.62
CA ALA A 177 -15.56 23.73 11.81
C ALA A 177 -15.93 23.52 13.29
N GLY A 178 -15.11 24.02 14.25
CA GLY A 178 -15.35 23.94 15.68
C GLY A 178 -14.85 22.65 16.33
N PHE A 179 -13.84 21.98 15.72
CA PHE A 179 -13.26 20.75 16.26
C PHE A 179 -11.75 20.89 16.46
N ASP A 180 -11.24 20.35 17.57
CA ASP A 180 -9.80 20.32 17.85
C ASP A 180 -9.08 19.13 17.18
N SER A 181 -9.82 18.07 16.86
CA SER A 181 -9.31 16.85 16.24
C SER A 181 -10.40 16.15 15.43
N ILE A 182 -10.00 15.15 14.64
CA ILE A 182 -10.94 14.30 13.91
C ILE A 182 -11.69 13.38 14.90
N PRO A 183 -13.03 13.40 14.96
CA PRO A 183 -13.80 12.49 15.78
C PRO A 183 -13.62 11.01 15.37
N GLU A 184 -13.51 10.12 16.36
CA GLU A 184 -13.38 8.69 16.11
C GLU A 184 -14.72 7.98 15.86
N ASP A 185 -15.82 8.57 16.30
CA ASP A 185 -17.17 8.05 16.11
C ASP A 185 -17.87 8.62 14.87
N HIS A 186 -18.79 7.85 14.32
CA HIS A 186 -19.49 8.23 13.09
C HIS A 186 -20.35 9.49 13.23
N ALA A 187 -21.02 9.67 14.37
CA ALA A 187 -21.89 10.82 14.57
C ALA A 187 -21.08 12.13 14.70
N GLY A 188 -19.96 12.08 15.42
CA GLY A 188 -19.01 13.19 15.51
C GLY A 188 -18.40 13.54 14.15
N PHE A 189 -17.99 12.52 13.40
CA PHE A 189 -17.40 12.70 12.09
C PHE A 189 -18.39 13.30 11.08
N LEU A 190 -19.65 12.85 11.10
CA LEU A 190 -20.71 13.44 10.26
C LEU A 190 -20.91 14.93 10.59
N ARG A 191 -20.97 15.28 11.90
CA ARG A 191 -21.09 16.70 12.32
C ARG A 191 -19.91 17.55 11.85
N LEU A 192 -18.67 17.00 11.91
CA LEU A 192 -17.48 17.67 11.38
C LEU A 192 -17.63 17.92 9.86
N CYS A 193 -17.96 16.89 9.08
CA CYS A 193 -18.12 17.00 7.64
C CYS A 193 -19.23 18.01 7.25
N GLN A 194 -20.35 18.00 7.98
CA GLN A 194 -21.43 18.98 7.80
C GLN A 194 -20.97 20.42 8.10
N ALA A 195 -20.19 20.61 9.17
CA ALA A 195 -19.66 21.92 9.51
C ALA A 195 -18.63 22.41 8.47
N MET A 196 -17.71 21.54 8.02
CA MET A 196 -16.77 21.84 6.95
C MET A 196 -17.50 22.23 5.65
N LYS A 197 -18.56 21.50 5.28
CA LYS A 197 -19.38 21.83 4.10
C LYS A 197 -20.04 23.20 4.21
N ARG A 198 -20.62 23.55 5.38
CA ARG A 198 -21.19 24.88 5.62
C ARG A 198 -20.16 26.01 5.50
N ASN A 199 -18.91 25.73 5.86
CA ASN A 199 -17.78 26.67 5.75
C ASN A 199 -17.14 26.70 4.35
N ASN A 200 -17.78 26.10 3.33
CA ASN A 200 -17.24 25.94 1.96
C ASN A 200 -15.86 25.22 1.91
N LYS A 201 -15.62 24.31 2.85
CA LYS A 201 -14.40 23.49 2.95
C LYS A 201 -14.77 21.99 2.94
N PRO A 202 -15.46 21.49 1.89
CA PRO A 202 -16.02 20.15 1.87
C PRO A 202 -14.94 19.07 1.93
N PRO A 203 -15.23 17.91 2.57
CA PRO A 203 -14.47 16.70 2.39
C PRO A 203 -14.79 16.05 1.04
N GLY A 204 -13.97 15.08 0.62
CA GLY A 204 -14.20 14.26 -0.57
C GLY A 204 -13.70 12.85 -0.39
N PHE A 205 -14.56 11.87 -0.67
CA PHE A 205 -14.24 10.44 -0.62
C PHE A 205 -14.62 9.82 -1.96
N ALA A 206 -13.68 9.09 -2.57
CA ALA A 206 -13.92 8.46 -3.86
C ALA A 206 -14.99 7.36 -3.76
N LEU A 207 -15.95 7.40 -4.67
CA LEU A 207 -16.99 6.40 -4.86
C LEU A 207 -17.03 5.93 -6.33
N GLY A 208 -16.07 6.34 -7.16
CA GLY A 208 -15.82 5.79 -8.48
C GLY A 208 -15.03 4.48 -8.41
N ASN A 209 -14.86 3.81 -9.54
CA ASN A 209 -14.14 2.54 -9.65
C ASN A 209 -12.62 2.76 -9.56
N ALA A 210 -12.16 3.34 -8.45
CA ALA A 210 -10.77 3.56 -8.12
C ALA A 210 -10.19 2.35 -7.37
N VAL A 211 -9.00 1.90 -7.77
CA VAL A 211 -8.37 0.69 -7.24
C VAL A 211 -8.11 0.82 -5.74
N GLY A 212 -7.48 1.92 -5.32
CA GLY A 212 -7.17 2.22 -3.92
C GLY A 212 -8.31 2.96 -3.22
N ASP A 213 -8.63 4.15 -3.69
CA ASP A 213 -9.50 5.10 -2.98
C ASP A 213 -10.97 4.67 -2.93
N GLY A 214 -11.52 4.17 -4.05
CA GLY A 214 -12.89 3.69 -4.10
C GLY A 214 -13.09 2.45 -3.23
N ASN A 215 -12.24 1.44 -3.39
CA ASN A 215 -12.27 0.25 -2.54
C ASN A 215 -11.97 0.61 -1.07
N GLY A 216 -11.04 1.54 -0.82
CA GLY A 216 -10.71 2.03 0.52
C GLY A 216 -11.92 2.64 1.22
N THR A 217 -12.65 3.53 0.56
CA THR A 217 -13.87 4.16 1.08
C THR A 217 -14.97 3.12 1.38
N ALA A 218 -15.23 2.21 0.44
CA ALA A 218 -16.24 1.18 0.60
C ALA A 218 -15.92 0.22 1.75
N ASN A 219 -14.67 -0.19 1.86
CA ASN A 219 -14.18 -1.06 2.93
C ASN A 219 -14.25 -0.35 4.30
N TRP A 220 -13.78 0.91 4.38
CA TRP A 220 -13.87 1.68 5.62
C TRP A 220 -15.31 1.76 6.13
N LEU A 221 -16.24 2.16 5.29
CA LEU A 221 -17.67 2.27 5.66
C LEU A 221 -18.22 0.93 6.15
N THR A 222 -17.91 -0.16 5.45
CA THR A 222 -18.37 -1.51 5.82
C THR A 222 -17.78 -1.93 7.17
N TRP A 223 -16.46 -1.88 7.32
CA TRP A 223 -15.76 -2.41 8.50
C TRP A 223 -15.99 -1.55 9.75
N SER A 224 -16.05 -0.22 9.62
CA SER A 224 -16.31 0.68 10.75
C SER A 224 -17.70 0.52 11.33
N HIS A 225 -18.67 0.00 10.58
CA HIS A 225 -19.99 -0.36 11.08
C HIS A 225 -20.07 -1.80 11.60
N GLY A 226 -19.01 -2.61 11.41
CA GLY A 226 -18.97 -4.02 11.79
C GLY A 226 -19.44 -4.99 10.71
N GLY A 227 -19.71 -4.50 9.49
CA GLY A 227 -20.01 -5.31 8.32
C GLY A 227 -18.74 -5.96 7.73
N TYR A 228 -18.91 -6.96 6.90
CA TYR A 228 -17.82 -7.66 6.20
C TYR A 228 -18.33 -8.40 4.96
N LEU A 229 -17.42 -8.66 4.00
CA LEU A 229 -17.78 -9.31 2.74
C LEU A 229 -18.15 -10.78 2.95
N VAL A 230 -17.30 -11.52 3.67
CA VAL A 230 -17.49 -12.93 3.99
C VAL A 230 -17.17 -13.20 5.45
N ASP A 231 -17.78 -14.23 6.04
CA ASP A 231 -17.45 -14.72 7.36
C ASP A 231 -16.13 -15.53 7.36
N GLU A 232 -15.75 -16.05 8.52
CA GLU A 232 -14.50 -16.82 8.71
C GLU A 232 -14.47 -18.10 7.86
N ASP A 233 -15.63 -18.66 7.55
CA ASP A 233 -15.77 -19.85 6.69
C ASP A 233 -15.76 -19.51 5.19
N GLY A 234 -15.78 -18.21 4.85
CA GLY A 234 -15.79 -17.73 3.47
C GLY A 234 -17.20 -17.63 2.86
N LYS A 235 -18.25 -17.69 3.68
CA LYS A 235 -19.63 -17.49 3.21
C LYS A 235 -19.93 -16.00 3.05
N VAL A 236 -20.53 -15.62 1.92
CA VAL A 236 -20.92 -14.23 1.64
C VAL A 236 -21.90 -13.72 2.71
N SER A 237 -21.52 -12.62 3.36
CA SER A 237 -22.21 -12.01 4.50
C SER A 237 -22.39 -10.49 4.36
N ILE A 238 -22.13 -9.93 3.17
CA ILE A 238 -22.19 -8.48 2.93
C ILE A 238 -23.60 -7.91 3.12
N ASN A 239 -24.65 -8.70 2.91
CA ASN A 239 -26.03 -8.29 3.14
C ASN A 239 -26.39 -8.49 4.61
N SER A 240 -25.81 -7.69 5.48
CA SER A 240 -26.04 -7.69 6.92
C SER A 240 -26.70 -6.41 7.39
N ARG A 241 -27.20 -6.41 8.62
CA ARG A 241 -27.74 -5.22 9.27
C ARG A 241 -26.68 -4.10 9.34
N GLU A 242 -25.46 -4.46 9.68
CA GLU A 242 -24.32 -3.54 9.82
C GLU A 242 -23.99 -2.86 8.47
N THR A 243 -24.04 -3.60 7.38
CA THR A 243 -23.84 -3.06 6.02
C THR A 243 -24.99 -2.12 5.63
N VAL A 244 -26.23 -2.45 5.95
CA VAL A 244 -27.39 -1.58 5.69
C VAL A 244 -27.27 -0.29 6.52
N GLU A 245 -26.85 -0.37 7.79
CA GLU A 245 -26.55 0.79 8.62
C GLU A 245 -25.44 1.67 8.01
N ALA A 246 -24.35 1.06 7.49
CA ALA A 246 -23.28 1.77 6.81
C ALA A 246 -23.75 2.52 5.55
N LEU A 247 -24.61 1.87 4.77
CA LEU A 247 -25.24 2.48 3.58
C LEU A 247 -26.17 3.65 3.96
N GLY A 248 -26.93 3.51 5.04
CA GLY A 248 -27.73 4.59 5.61
C GLY A 248 -26.88 5.77 6.06
N TYR A 249 -25.77 5.48 6.75
CA TYR A 249 -24.80 6.51 7.15
C TYR A 249 -24.19 7.24 5.95
N LEU A 250 -23.81 6.53 4.90
CA LEU A 250 -23.30 7.18 3.68
C LEU A 250 -24.35 8.10 3.05
N LYS A 251 -25.63 7.73 3.06
CA LYS A 251 -26.72 8.58 2.53
C LYS A 251 -26.77 9.96 3.24
N GLU A 252 -26.41 10.01 4.53
CA GLU A 252 -26.32 11.26 5.29
C GLU A 252 -24.96 11.97 5.08
N LEU A 253 -23.88 11.21 4.94
CA LEU A 253 -22.53 11.73 4.78
C LEU A 253 -22.28 12.29 3.38
N TYR A 254 -22.76 11.63 2.33
CA TYR A 254 -22.48 11.96 0.92
C TYR A 254 -22.84 13.42 0.54
N PRO A 255 -23.94 14.02 0.99
CA PRO A 255 -24.26 15.43 0.70
C PRO A 255 -23.22 16.44 1.21
N THR A 256 -22.33 16.01 2.14
CA THR A 256 -21.23 16.86 2.63
C THR A 256 -20.05 16.91 1.68
N PHE A 257 -19.94 15.98 0.75
CA PHE A 257 -18.79 15.85 -0.13
C PHE A 257 -18.72 16.96 -1.19
N VAL A 258 -17.52 17.17 -1.71
CA VAL A 258 -17.32 17.92 -2.93
C VAL A 258 -18.04 17.21 -4.09
N PRO A 259 -18.63 17.94 -5.05
CA PRO A 259 -19.31 17.31 -6.18
C PRO A 259 -18.37 16.41 -7.02
N GLY A 260 -18.92 15.38 -7.65
CA GLY A 260 -18.21 14.55 -8.62
C GLY A 260 -17.51 13.31 -8.06
N THR A 261 -17.56 13.08 -6.75
CA THR A 261 -16.85 11.94 -6.10
C THR A 261 -17.31 10.56 -6.58
N LEU A 262 -18.50 10.43 -7.17
CA LEU A 262 -18.99 9.19 -7.81
C LEU A 262 -18.17 8.76 -9.03
N SER A 263 -17.42 9.67 -9.62
CA SER A 263 -16.55 9.41 -10.77
C SER A 263 -15.05 9.53 -10.46
N TRP A 264 -14.69 9.75 -9.18
CA TRP A 264 -13.30 9.88 -8.81
C TRP A 264 -12.54 8.57 -8.97
N LEU A 265 -11.40 8.65 -9.67
CA LEU A 265 -10.35 7.65 -9.73
C LEU A 265 -9.21 8.03 -8.76
N ASP A 266 -8.23 7.16 -8.60
CA ASP A 266 -7.13 7.34 -7.63
C ASP A 266 -6.39 8.69 -7.71
N PRO A 267 -6.19 9.36 -8.89
CA PRO A 267 -5.59 10.69 -8.92
C PRO A 267 -6.54 11.86 -8.60
N SER A 268 -7.85 11.61 -8.45
CA SER A 268 -8.85 12.69 -8.41
C SER A 268 -8.81 13.49 -7.11
N ASN A 269 -8.70 12.81 -5.97
CA ASN A 269 -8.62 13.44 -4.65
C ASN A 269 -7.33 14.27 -4.51
N ASN A 270 -6.19 13.80 -5.08
CA ASN A 270 -4.94 14.56 -5.10
C ASN A 270 -5.12 15.91 -5.80
N ARG A 271 -5.78 15.91 -6.98
CA ARG A 271 -6.06 17.16 -7.72
C ARG A 271 -7.00 18.08 -6.96
N ALA A 272 -8.12 17.54 -6.45
CA ALA A 272 -9.10 18.31 -5.71
C ALA A 272 -8.56 18.93 -4.42
N TYR A 273 -7.65 18.21 -3.72
CA TYR A 273 -7.01 18.74 -2.52
C TYR A 273 -5.97 19.83 -2.86
N ALA A 274 -5.17 19.62 -3.90
CA ALA A 274 -4.18 20.59 -4.37
C ALA A 274 -4.84 21.87 -4.87
N SER A 275 -5.98 21.78 -5.57
CA SER A 275 -6.77 22.93 -6.01
C SER A 275 -7.62 23.57 -4.91
N GLN A 276 -7.59 23.03 -3.70
CA GLN A 276 -8.38 23.47 -2.54
C GLN A 276 -9.90 23.36 -2.74
N GLU A 277 -10.35 22.51 -3.65
CA GLU A 277 -11.77 22.13 -3.78
C GLU A 277 -12.18 21.14 -2.68
N CYS A 278 -11.24 20.26 -2.27
CA CYS A 278 -11.40 19.29 -1.20
C CYS A 278 -10.45 19.60 -0.04
N TRP A 279 -10.93 19.55 1.20
CA TRP A 279 -10.18 19.94 2.39
C TRP A 279 -9.89 18.79 3.36
N MET A 280 -10.48 17.63 3.10
CA MET A 280 -10.23 16.39 3.82
C MET A 280 -10.56 15.21 2.91
N THR A 281 -9.65 14.22 2.83
CA THR A 281 -9.83 13.02 2.00
C THR A 281 -8.99 11.87 2.56
N PRO A 282 -9.38 10.59 2.43
CA PRO A 282 -8.47 9.49 2.63
C PRO A 282 -7.40 9.50 1.53
N ASN A 283 -6.12 9.39 1.89
CA ASN A 283 -5.04 9.29 0.90
C ASN A 283 -3.76 8.76 1.54
N GLY A 284 -2.87 8.22 0.71
CA GLY A 284 -1.49 7.94 1.07
C GLY A 284 -0.65 9.23 1.23
N VAL A 285 0.63 9.06 1.51
CA VAL A 285 1.55 10.19 1.70
C VAL A 285 1.79 11.02 0.42
N SER A 286 1.38 10.50 -0.75
CA SER A 286 1.62 11.13 -2.06
C SER A 286 1.13 12.57 -2.13
N LEU A 287 -0.03 12.84 -1.56
CA LEU A 287 -0.61 14.17 -1.52
C LEU A 287 0.27 15.13 -0.70
N TYR A 288 0.62 14.71 0.52
CA TYR A 288 1.51 15.48 1.38
C TYR A 288 2.91 15.67 0.75
N PHE A 289 3.45 14.61 0.12
CA PHE A 289 4.71 14.66 -0.61
C PHE A 289 4.70 15.73 -1.69
N ALA A 290 3.68 15.71 -2.55
CA ALA A 290 3.55 16.67 -3.64
C ALA A 290 3.48 18.11 -3.12
N MET A 291 2.64 18.38 -2.12
CA MET A 291 2.49 19.72 -1.55
C MET A 291 3.75 20.21 -0.82
N LYS A 292 4.45 19.31 -0.14
CA LYS A 292 5.67 19.61 0.62
C LYS A 292 6.83 20.01 -0.28
N ASN A 293 6.93 19.42 -1.46
CA ASN A 293 8.05 19.61 -2.39
C ASN A 293 7.82 20.70 -3.45
N ASP A 294 6.61 21.25 -3.56
CA ASP A 294 6.30 22.36 -4.45
C ASP A 294 6.20 23.68 -3.65
N PRO A 295 7.08 24.68 -3.92
CA PRO A 295 7.01 25.98 -3.23
C PRO A 295 5.66 26.67 -3.33
N ALA A 296 4.92 26.49 -4.44
CA ALA A 296 3.61 27.11 -4.62
C ALA A 296 2.54 26.55 -3.69
N THR A 297 2.65 25.29 -3.31
CA THR A 297 1.67 24.57 -2.47
C THR A 297 2.20 24.22 -1.06
N ARG A 298 3.41 24.66 -0.73
CA ARG A 298 4.03 24.39 0.59
C ARG A 298 3.14 24.82 1.75
N HIS A 299 2.46 25.96 1.64
CA HIS A 299 1.51 26.46 2.63
C HIS A 299 0.35 25.48 2.87
N ILE A 300 -0.02 24.67 1.86
CA ILE A 300 -1.01 23.59 1.99
C ILE A 300 -0.44 22.46 2.85
N ALA A 301 0.81 22.04 2.56
CA ALA A 301 1.49 21.00 3.34
C ALA A 301 1.68 21.40 4.81
N ASP A 302 2.00 22.66 5.06
CA ASP A 302 2.21 23.19 6.43
C ASP A 302 0.92 23.09 7.27
N ASP A 303 -0.24 23.36 6.66
CA ASP A 303 -1.57 23.24 7.27
C ASP A 303 -2.15 21.79 7.20
N THR A 304 -1.51 20.87 6.48
CA THR A 304 -1.96 19.48 6.37
C THR A 304 -1.52 18.66 7.57
N ASN A 305 -2.39 17.78 8.05
CA ASN A 305 -2.07 16.73 9.01
C ASN A 305 -2.80 15.44 8.62
N HIS A 306 -2.47 14.35 9.32
CA HIS A 306 -3.03 13.02 9.09
C HIS A 306 -3.69 12.50 10.37
N ALA A 307 -4.76 11.74 10.22
CA ALA A 307 -5.43 11.05 11.33
C ALA A 307 -5.94 9.68 10.86
N PRO A 308 -6.08 8.69 11.75
CA PRO A 308 -6.80 7.47 11.41
C PRO A 308 -8.22 7.77 10.93
N LEU A 309 -8.75 6.91 10.05
CA LEU A 309 -10.17 6.93 9.71
C LEU A 309 -11.01 6.64 10.96
N PRO A 310 -12.20 7.25 11.11
CA PRO A 310 -13.12 6.94 12.20
C PRO A 310 -13.39 5.45 12.29
N ARG A 311 -13.16 4.88 13.47
CA ARG A 311 -13.23 3.42 13.62
C ARG A 311 -14.63 2.89 13.94
N GLY A 312 -15.51 3.75 14.46
CA GLY A 312 -16.86 3.34 14.82
C GLY A 312 -16.86 2.12 15.74
N ARG A 313 -17.44 1.01 15.28
CA ARG A 313 -17.51 -0.29 15.99
C ARG A 313 -16.33 -1.21 15.70
N ALA A 314 -15.41 -0.85 14.80
CA ALA A 314 -14.29 -1.72 14.43
C ALA A 314 -13.31 -1.93 15.59
N GLN A 315 -12.81 -3.13 15.72
CA GLN A 315 -11.71 -3.46 16.64
C GLN A 315 -10.37 -3.24 15.91
N GLY A 316 -9.91 -2.00 15.87
CA GLY A 316 -8.73 -1.57 15.15
C GLY A 316 -9.06 -0.46 14.16
N ILE A 317 -8.05 -0.01 13.41
CA ILE A 317 -8.22 1.02 12.38
C ILE A 317 -8.81 0.36 11.13
N PRO A 318 -10.06 0.69 10.73
CA PRO A 318 -10.73 0.06 9.59
C PRO A 318 -10.23 0.65 8.26
N GLN A 319 -8.98 0.38 7.95
CA GLN A 319 -8.26 0.95 6.83
C GLN A 319 -7.70 -0.16 5.96
N SER A 320 -7.94 -0.08 4.66
CA SER A 320 -7.31 -0.97 3.69
C SER A 320 -5.92 -0.45 3.29
N ALA A 321 -5.05 -1.36 2.87
CA ALA A 321 -3.81 -1.03 2.22
C ALA A 321 -3.86 -1.45 0.75
N THR A 322 -3.47 -0.54 -0.14
CA THR A 322 -3.16 -0.89 -1.52
C THR A 322 -1.76 -1.47 -1.55
N VAL A 323 -1.66 -2.81 -1.47
CA VAL A 323 -0.38 -3.50 -1.41
C VAL A 323 0.14 -3.75 -2.81
N LEU A 324 1.39 -3.38 -3.06
CA LEU A 324 2.14 -3.80 -4.23
C LEU A 324 2.64 -5.23 -4.03
N ASN A 325 2.15 -6.17 -4.84
CA ASN A 325 2.57 -7.56 -4.85
C ASN A 325 3.32 -7.92 -6.13
N ALA A 326 4.58 -8.32 -6.02
CA ALA A 326 5.37 -8.79 -7.13
C ALA A 326 5.15 -10.28 -7.37
N MET A 327 4.62 -10.61 -8.52
CA MET A 327 4.32 -11.97 -9.01
C MET A 327 5.32 -12.36 -10.08
N VAL A 328 5.89 -13.57 -9.98
CA VAL A 328 6.68 -14.19 -11.05
C VAL A 328 5.78 -15.13 -11.83
N PHE A 329 5.59 -14.91 -13.13
CA PHE A 329 4.70 -15.74 -13.94
C PHE A 329 5.36 -17.04 -14.39
N ARG A 330 4.61 -18.16 -14.44
CA ARG A 330 5.13 -19.49 -14.77
C ARG A 330 5.63 -19.64 -16.21
N HIS A 331 5.23 -18.75 -17.12
CA HIS A 331 5.72 -18.77 -18.49
C HIS A 331 7.14 -18.23 -18.65
N THR A 332 7.68 -17.57 -17.59
CA THR A 332 9.07 -17.10 -17.64
C THR A 332 10.06 -18.25 -17.85
N ARG A 333 11.06 -18.01 -18.65
CA ARG A 333 12.20 -18.93 -18.81
C ARG A 333 13.29 -18.70 -17.76
N PHE A 334 13.14 -17.66 -16.92
CA PHE A 334 14.16 -17.16 -16.02
C PHE A 334 13.63 -17.00 -14.58
N PRO A 335 13.03 -18.04 -13.97
CA PRO A 335 12.42 -17.92 -12.65
C PRO A 335 13.43 -17.61 -11.53
N ASN A 336 14.68 -18.14 -11.62
CA ASN A 336 15.70 -17.82 -10.61
C ASN A 336 16.20 -16.38 -10.72
N ALA A 337 16.42 -15.89 -11.97
CA ALA A 337 16.77 -14.49 -12.18
C ALA A 337 15.68 -13.55 -11.65
N ALA A 338 14.39 -13.88 -11.88
CA ALA A 338 13.27 -13.11 -11.37
C ALA A 338 13.22 -13.11 -9.83
N LYS A 339 13.39 -14.27 -9.20
CA LYS A 339 13.47 -14.38 -7.72
C LYS A 339 14.65 -13.59 -7.15
N GLN A 340 15.85 -13.71 -7.75
CA GLN A 340 17.00 -12.92 -7.33
C GLN A 340 16.76 -11.42 -7.47
N TYR A 341 16.12 -10.98 -8.56
CA TYR A 341 15.75 -9.59 -8.75
C TYR A 341 14.84 -9.07 -7.64
N LEU A 342 13.79 -9.82 -7.29
CA LEU A 342 12.86 -9.43 -6.24
C LEU A 342 13.54 -9.41 -4.86
N ALA A 343 14.37 -10.40 -4.55
CA ALA A 343 15.13 -10.42 -3.29
C ALA A 343 16.10 -9.22 -3.21
N PHE A 344 16.81 -8.90 -4.29
CA PHE A 344 17.71 -7.76 -4.38
C PHE A 344 16.99 -6.43 -4.11
N MET A 345 15.80 -6.23 -4.72
CA MET A 345 15.02 -5.02 -4.53
C MET A 345 14.55 -4.82 -3.08
N MET A 346 14.46 -5.91 -2.30
CA MET A 346 14.05 -5.89 -0.89
C MET A 346 15.20 -5.84 0.11
N GLU A 347 16.46 -5.88 -0.35
CA GLU A 347 17.63 -5.70 0.51
C GLU A 347 17.72 -4.27 1.06
N ALA A 348 18.26 -4.13 2.28
CA ALA A 348 18.25 -2.86 3.01
C ALA A 348 18.86 -1.69 2.22
N GLU A 349 19.95 -1.92 1.49
CA GLU A 349 20.61 -0.88 0.69
C GLU A 349 19.68 -0.31 -0.40
N GLN A 350 18.88 -1.16 -1.06
CA GLN A 350 17.96 -0.78 -2.11
C GLN A 350 16.62 -0.30 -1.55
N TYR A 351 16.08 -1.06 -0.59
CA TYR A 351 14.73 -0.84 -0.09
C TYR A 351 14.62 0.38 0.80
N ASP A 352 15.55 0.56 1.78
CA ASP A 352 15.49 1.73 2.69
C ASP A 352 15.70 3.06 1.95
N ARG A 353 16.55 3.05 0.92
CA ARG A 353 16.70 4.19 0.03
C ARG A 353 15.41 4.53 -0.71
N TRP A 354 14.68 3.52 -1.19
CA TRP A 354 13.39 3.69 -1.87
C TRP A 354 12.31 4.16 -0.90
N LEU A 355 12.20 3.52 0.26
CA LEU A 355 11.29 3.88 1.34
C LEU A 355 11.48 5.35 1.77
N SER A 356 12.74 5.74 2.04
CA SER A 356 13.10 7.08 2.50
C SER A 356 12.88 8.14 1.42
N GLY A 357 13.29 7.88 0.19
CA GLY A 357 13.11 8.80 -0.93
C GLY A 357 11.64 9.09 -1.24
N CYS A 358 10.76 8.13 -0.97
CA CYS A 358 9.31 8.25 -1.16
C CYS A 358 8.56 8.73 0.09
N LEU A 359 9.24 9.15 1.16
CA LEU A 359 8.64 9.50 2.46
C LEU A 359 7.70 8.40 3.01
N GLY A 360 8.06 7.12 2.82
CA GLY A 360 7.24 6.00 3.27
C GLY A 360 5.95 5.79 2.47
N TYR A 361 5.86 6.27 1.23
CA TYR A 361 4.66 6.12 0.39
C TYR A 361 4.19 4.67 0.27
N TRP A 362 5.13 3.75 0.10
CA TRP A 362 4.90 2.33 0.24
C TRP A 362 5.35 1.90 1.64
N SER A 363 4.44 1.92 2.61
CA SER A 363 4.73 1.45 3.97
C SER A 363 5.33 0.04 3.92
N HIS A 364 6.39 -0.14 4.69
CA HIS A 364 7.24 -1.32 4.61
C HIS A 364 6.52 -2.63 4.98
N PRO A 365 6.82 -3.74 4.28
CA PRO A 365 6.19 -5.03 4.55
C PRO A 365 7.01 -5.92 5.49
N LEU A 366 8.25 -5.55 5.83
CA LEU A 366 9.17 -6.28 6.70
C LEU A 366 9.46 -5.47 7.97
N LYS A 367 9.43 -6.13 9.13
CA LYS A 367 9.45 -5.48 10.46
C LYS A 367 10.67 -4.64 10.74
N ALA A 368 11.86 -5.05 10.26
CA ALA A 368 13.09 -4.29 10.50
C ALA A 368 13.02 -2.85 9.94
N TYR A 369 12.27 -2.61 8.89
CA TYR A 369 12.13 -1.28 8.27
C TYR A 369 11.26 -0.31 9.09
N SER A 370 10.62 -0.76 10.18
CA SER A 370 10.08 0.14 11.20
C SER A 370 11.16 1.00 11.86
N GLY A 371 12.41 0.56 11.80
CA GLY A 371 13.59 1.30 12.26
C GLY A 371 14.16 2.27 11.22
N SER A 372 13.55 2.43 10.04
CA SER A 372 14.02 3.41 9.05
C SER A 372 13.93 4.83 9.58
N ALA A 373 14.98 5.61 9.35
CA ALA A 373 15.07 7.01 9.77
C ALA A 373 13.96 7.87 9.15
N VAL A 374 13.35 7.46 8.05
CA VAL A 374 12.27 8.21 7.38
C VAL A 374 11.11 8.50 8.34
N TRP A 375 10.81 7.58 9.24
CA TRP A 375 9.68 7.70 10.16
C TRP A 375 9.87 8.79 11.21
N ASP A 376 11.13 9.18 11.48
CA ASP A 376 11.48 10.20 12.46
C ASP A 376 11.79 11.57 11.82
N THR A 377 11.77 11.66 10.48
CA THR A 377 12.04 12.93 9.76
C THR A 377 10.92 13.94 9.87
N ASP A 378 9.67 13.46 10.06
CA ASP A 378 8.48 14.31 10.12
C ASP A 378 7.40 13.62 10.97
N PRO A 379 6.94 14.23 12.08
CA PRO A 379 5.89 13.65 12.92
C PRO A 379 4.60 13.31 12.17
N LYS A 380 4.31 14.01 11.06
CA LYS A 380 3.14 13.76 10.20
C LYS A 380 3.19 12.40 9.49
N LEU A 381 4.37 11.76 9.42
CA LEU A 381 4.55 10.45 8.78
C LEU A 381 4.25 9.26 9.69
N GLN A 382 4.14 9.48 11.02
CA GLN A 382 3.98 8.38 11.99
C GLN A 382 2.75 7.51 11.74
N VAL A 383 1.66 8.07 11.21
CA VAL A 383 0.43 7.33 10.91
C VAL A 383 0.64 6.26 9.82
N PHE A 384 1.68 6.39 8.98
CA PHE A 384 2.00 5.46 7.88
C PHE A 384 2.95 4.34 8.32
N ARG A 385 3.72 4.52 9.42
CA ARG A 385 4.75 3.59 9.86
C ARG A 385 4.22 2.17 10.07
N GLU A 386 3.05 2.03 10.70
CA GLU A 386 2.42 0.74 10.98
C GLU A 386 1.34 0.36 9.97
N GLY A 387 1.34 1.00 8.80
CA GLY A 387 0.28 0.82 7.79
C GLY A 387 0.06 -0.62 7.33
N MET A 388 1.09 -1.45 7.34
CA MET A 388 1.00 -2.86 6.98
C MET A 388 0.60 -3.79 8.14
N ASN A 389 0.32 -3.23 9.34
CA ASN A 389 -0.15 -4.00 10.51
C ASN A 389 -1.65 -3.83 10.80
N HIS A 390 -2.42 -3.20 9.91
CA HIS A 390 -3.87 -3.06 10.11
C HIS A 390 -4.57 -4.43 9.99
N PRO A 391 -5.59 -4.71 10.84
CA PRO A 391 -6.20 -6.03 10.95
C PRO A 391 -7.30 -6.29 9.91
N PHE A 392 -7.34 -5.53 8.80
CA PHE A 392 -8.36 -5.63 7.77
C PHE A 392 -7.75 -5.88 6.39
N TRP A 393 -8.41 -6.70 5.58
CA TRP A 393 -7.99 -7.10 4.24
C TRP A 393 -9.18 -7.33 3.33
N SER A 394 -8.96 -7.37 2.02
CA SER A 394 -10.01 -7.77 1.06
C SER A 394 -10.53 -9.16 1.38
N GLY A 395 -11.85 -9.30 1.45
CA GLY A 395 -12.48 -10.54 1.88
C GLY A 395 -12.52 -10.76 3.41
N TYR A 396 -12.24 -9.72 4.19
CA TYR A 396 -12.40 -9.76 5.64
C TYR A 396 -13.87 -10.15 6.00
N LYS A 397 -14.14 -11.10 6.93
CA LYS A 397 -13.25 -11.81 7.86
C LYS A 397 -12.62 -13.09 7.30
N GLY A 398 -13.01 -13.55 6.13
CA GLY A 398 -12.61 -14.83 5.57
C GLY A 398 -11.21 -14.83 4.95
N PRO A 399 -10.82 -15.92 4.30
CA PRO A 399 -9.53 -16.01 3.61
C PRO A 399 -9.51 -15.09 2.38
N ILE A 400 -8.32 -14.61 2.00
CA ILE A 400 -8.14 -14.02 0.69
C ILE A 400 -8.15 -15.15 -0.34
N THR A 401 -9.02 -15.02 -1.34
CA THR A 401 -9.22 -16.04 -2.38
C THR A 401 -9.36 -15.36 -3.75
N GLN A 402 -9.37 -16.17 -4.81
CA GLN A 402 -9.73 -15.67 -6.13
C GLN A 402 -11.08 -14.94 -6.10
N ALA A 403 -12.06 -15.46 -5.35
CA ALA A 403 -13.38 -14.86 -5.26
C ALA A 403 -13.36 -13.47 -4.60
N SER A 404 -12.68 -13.32 -3.46
CA SER A 404 -12.58 -12.03 -2.78
C SER A 404 -11.82 -11.00 -3.62
N GLY A 405 -10.73 -11.42 -4.28
CA GLY A 405 -9.98 -10.59 -5.20
C GLY A 405 -10.82 -10.14 -6.41
N THR A 406 -11.64 -11.05 -6.98
CA THR A 406 -12.53 -10.70 -8.09
C THR A 406 -13.61 -9.69 -7.66
N VAL A 407 -14.18 -9.84 -6.45
CA VAL A 407 -15.16 -8.88 -5.90
C VAL A 407 -14.55 -7.47 -5.79
N ALA A 408 -13.30 -7.37 -5.32
CA ALA A 408 -12.57 -6.10 -5.25
C ALA A 408 -12.25 -5.56 -6.65
N ALA A 409 -11.79 -6.42 -7.57
CA ALA A 409 -11.44 -6.06 -8.94
C ALA A 409 -12.64 -5.57 -9.78
N GLU A 410 -13.84 -6.10 -9.49
CA GLU A 410 -15.09 -5.67 -10.13
C GLU A 410 -15.82 -4.56 -9.38
N TYR A 411 -15.20 -4.00 -8.33
CA TYR A 411 -15.74 -2.87 -7.56
C TYR A 411 -17.16 -3.10 -7.01
N ILE A 412 -17.49 -4.34 -6.62
CA ILE A 412 -18.86 -4.68 -6.20
C ILE A 412 -19.31 -3.87 -4.98
N LEU A 413 -18.43 -3.72 -3.97
CA LEU A 413 -18.73 -2.91 -2.79
C LEU A 413 -18.78 -1.43 -3.13
N VAL A 414 -17.87 -0.93 -3.97
CA VAL A 414 -17.86 0.47 -4.41
C VAL A 414 -19.18 0.82 -5.06
N GLN A 415 -19.63 0.00 -6.02
CA GLN A 415 -20.90 0.21 -6.74
C GLN A 415 -22.13 0.08 -5.83
N MET A 416 -22.08 -0.76 -4.80
CA MET A 416 -23.10 -0.84 -3.76
C MET A 416 -23.28 0.52 -3.06
N TYR A 417 -22.19 1.12 -2.58
CA TYR A 417 -22.22 2.43 -1.93
C TYR A 417 -22.58 3.56 -2.91
N ALA A 418 -21.97 3.56 -4.10
CA ALA A 418 -22.25 4.57 -5.14
C ALA A 418 -23.71 4.62 -5.54
N SER A 419 -24.37 3.45 -5.65
CA SER A 419 -25.80 3.39 -6.03
C SER A 419 -26.74 4.02 -4.99
N VAL A 420 -26.38 3.92 -3.70
CA VAL A 420 -27.14 4.57 -2.61
C VAL A 420 -26.83 6.07 -2.58
N ALA A 421 -25.57 6.47 -2.73
CA ALA A 421 -25.17 7.87 -2.80
C ALA A 421 -25.82 8.60 -3.98
N ALA A 422 -25.97 7.93 -5.12
CA ALA A 422 -26.66 8.43 -6.31
C ALA A 422 -28.21 8.40 -6.21
N GLY A 423 -28.78 7.87 -5.13
CA GLY A 423 -30.23 7.73 -4.95
C GLY A 423 -30.89 6.68 -5.86
N GLN A 424 -30.09 5.79 -6.48
CA GLN A 424 -30.58 4.74 -7.39
C GLN A 424 -31.17 3.54 -6.66
N ASN A 425 -30.65 3.25 -5.46
CA ASN A 425 -31.08 2.12 -4.64
C ASN A 425 -31.31 2.54 -3.18
N THR A 426 -32.22 1.81 -2.51
CA THR A 426 -32.26 1.85 -1.04
C THR A 426 -31.08 1.07 -0.46
N PRO A 427 -30.66 1.33 0.80
CA PRO A 427 -29.62 0.55 1.49
C PRO A 427 -29.82 -0.96 1.40
N GLU A 428 -31.04 -1.44 1.67
CA GLU A 428 -31.37 -2.86 1.66
C GLU A 428 -31.30 -3.46 0.24
N ALA A 429 -31.76 -2.70 -0.78
CA ALA A 429 -31.70 -3.17 -2.17
C ALA A 429 -30.25 -3.25 -2.66
N ALA A 430 -29.42 -2.27 -2.32
CA ALA A 430 -28.01 -2.25 -2.68
C ALA A 430 -27.24 -3.41 -2.01
N ALA A 431 -27.47 -3.67 -0.72
CA ALA A 431 -26.84 -4.77 -0.01
C ALA A 431 -27.23 -6.15 -0.60
N ARG A 432 -28.52 -6.37 -0.91
CA ARG A 432 -28.99 -7.59 -1.58
C ARG A 432 -28.36 -7.78 -2.97
N GLU A 433 -28.24 -6.71 -3.75
CA GLU A 433 -27.62 -6.77 -5.07
C GLU A 433 -26.14 -7.11 -4.99
N ALA A 434 -25.40 -6.49 -4.06
CA ALA A 434 -24.00 -6.79 -3.81
C ALA A 434 -23.79 -8.25 -3.39
N GLU A 435 -24.62 -8.77 -2.48
CA GLU A 435 -24.63 -10.18 -2.09
C GLU A 435 -24.86 -11.10 -3.30
N ARG A 436 -25.89 -10.82 -4.10
CA ARG A 436 -26.22 -11.61 -5.29
C ARG A 436 -25.05 -11.66 -6.28
N ARG A 437 -24.34 -10.54 -6.47
CA ARG A 437 -23.16 -10.44 -7.34
C ARG A 437 -21.98 -11.19 -6.76
N ALA A 438 -21.69 -10.99 -5.48
CA ALA A 438 -20.56 -11.65 -4.81
C ALA A 438 -20.73 -13.18 -4.82
N ARG A 439 -21.93 -13.71 -4.56
CA ARG A 439 -22.22 -15.15 -4.59
C ARG A 439 -21.94 -15.85 -5.92
N ARG A 440 -21.74 -15.13 -7.02
CA ARG A 440 -21.35 -15.74 -8.30
C ARG A 440 -19.91 -16.27 -8.26
N TYR A 441 -19.08 -15.69 -7.42
CA TYR A 441 -17.67 -16.03 -7.28
C TYR A 441 -17.40 -16.97 -6.09
N PHE A 442 -18.14 -16.83 -5.00
CA PHE A 442 -18.07 -17.68 -3.81
C PHE A 442 -18.98 -18.91 -3.97
N ARG A 443 -18.48 -19.92 -4.68
CA ARG A 443 -19.19 -21.19 -4.94
C ARG A 443 -18.61 -22.33 -4.10
#